data_869eac50d8482fe30af385e5fda6e130
#
_entry.id   869eac50d8482fe30af385e5fda6e130
#
_cell.length_a   1.000
_cell.length_b   1.000
_cell.length_c   1.000
_cell.angle_alpha   90.00
_cell.angle_beta   90.00
_cell.angle_gamma   90.00
#
_symmetry.space_group_name_H-M   'P 1'
#
loop_
_entity.id
_entity.type
_entity.pdbx_description
1 polymer ?
#
loop_
_entity_poly.entity_id
_entity_poly.type
_entity_poly.pdbx_seq_one_letter_code
_entity_poly.pdbx_strand_id
1 'polypeptide(L)'
;MYVKSLNAKVLVREERVVLCNIKNGSFVKTSRSYFEYLEKLLEDSNGKFIVNEKDSIVKRNAYKLFQELCRICFYIPKEQLKQDNEFLYQIVYLSLTDRCNLRCKHCIASACIDKTDHMDTEDWKKVITQVVTLNPEQINLTGGEPLIRPDFCEILKYLRINYKGTITLSTNALLLDDKLTEMIKENVDGVSISLDGFDDYSCAKVRGDGVYDRVITGVRKLKKAGVENVSVSMLRTKYTYGHDNEFYKLCEELDVKPLIRRFAPSGRGEENQEELLPPMEYISKLEKQQLRCALCQPGKKELNISENGDVYPCSPLSSMNTLFMGNLLEVPIAELIEKPEWKQELEKLRPWKLEKCKDCDVNLFCHSCINFIHGMQSDREVFKRYCEQQKKHLEKILWGVDYEK
;
A
#
# COMPACT_ATOMS: atom_id res chain seq x y z
N MET A 1 -15.05 10.39 -28.68
CA MET A 1 -13.68 10.97 -28.76
C MET A 1 -12.85 10.46 -27.60
N TYR A 2 -11.65 9.92 -27.89
CA TYR A 2 -10.72 9.46 -26.87
C TYR A 2 -9.69 10.54 -26.53
N VAL A 3 -9.31 10.60 -25.28
CA VAL A 3 -8.30 11.52 -24.74
C VAL A 3 -7.36 10.77 -23.81
N LYS A 4 -6.17 11.31 -23.56
CA LYS A 4 -5.28 10.73 -22.53
C LYS A 4 -5.92 10.85 -21.14
N SER A 5 -5.85 9.78 -20.38
CA SER A 5 -6.20 9.77 -18.95
C SER A 5 -5.34 10.77 -18.17
N LEU A 6 -5.89 11.36 -17.12
CA LEU A 6 -5.12 12.20 -16.18
C LEU A 6 -4.00 11.40 -15.48
N ASN A 7 -4.14 10.08 -15.43
CA ASN A 7 -3.20 9.15 -14.85
C ASN A 7 -2.20 8.56 -15.87
N ALA A 8 -2.27 8.97 -17.14
CA ALA A 8 -1.35 8.55 -18.17
C ALA A 8 0.03 9.21 -17.99
N LYS A 9 1.09 8.41 -18.03
CA LYS A 9 2.50 8.84 -17.98
C LYS A 9 3.30 8.13 -19.05
N VAL A 10 4.33 8.82 -19.53
CA VAL A 10 5.22 8.31 -20.58
C VAL A 10 6.65 8.36 -20.08
N LEU A 11 7.37 7.24 -20.19
CA LEU A 11 8.81 7.19 -20.05
C LEU A 11 9.42 6.99 -21.43
N VAL A 12 10.48 7.73 -21.72
CA VAL A 12 11.18 7.69 -22.99
C VAL A 12 12.65 7.37 -22.76
N ARG A 13 13.18 6.44 -23.57
CA ARG A 13 14.61 6.17 -23.65
C ARG A 13 14.96 5.85 -25.09
N GLU A 14 15.70 6.76 -25.75
CA GLU A 14 16.06 6.63 -27.16
C GLU A 14 14.80 6.39 -28.04
N GLU A 15 14.78 5.29 -28.81
CA GLU A 15 13.67 4.90 -29.69
C GLU A 15 12.60 4.04 -28.99
N ARG A 16 12.63 3.94 -27.66
CA ARG A 16 11.68 3.14 -26.86
C ARG A 16 10.85 3.99 -25.95
N VAL A 17 9.59 3.64 -25.81
CA VAL A 17 8.67 4.28 -24.86
C VAL A 17 7.96 3.24 -24.01
N VAL A 18 7.70 3.62 -22.77
CA VAL A 18 6.84 2.89 -21.84
C VAL A 18 5.67 3.79 -21.50
N LEU A 19 4.46 3.35 -21.85
CA LEU A 19 3.21 4.07 -21.68
C LEU A 19 2.48 3.49 -20.48
N CYS A 20 2.27 4.29 -19.44
CA CYS A 20 1.83 3.86 -18.12
C CYS A 20 0.50 4.47 -17.74
N ASN A 21 -0.35 3.73 -17.04
CA ASN A 21 -1.43 4.28 -16.24
C ASN A 21 -1.11 4.11 -14.76
N ILE A 22 -0.80 5.20 -14.07
CA ILE A 22 -0.39 5.18 -12.66
C ILE A 22 -1.54 4.91 -11.68
N LYS A 23 -2.80 4.94 -12.13
CA LYS A 23 -3.99 4.62 -11.30
C LYS A 23 -4.12 3.11 -11.09
N ASN A 24 -3.90 2.32 -12.15
CA ASN A 24 -4.04 0.86 -12.11
C ASN A 24 -2.70 0.11 -12.19
N GLY A 25 -1.59 0.81 -12.42
CA GLY A 25 -0.24 0.25 -12.47
C GLY A 25 0.11 -0.49 -13.77
N SER A 26 -0.78 -0.50 -14.75
CA SER A 26 -0.57 -1.17 -16.03
C SER A 26 0.31 -0.34 -16.97
N PHE A 27 1.03 -1.02 -17.85
CA PHE A 27 1.88 -0.37 -18.84
C PHE A 27 2.02 -1.17 -20.13
N VAL A 28 2.37 -0.47 -21.21
CA VAL A 28 2.66 -1.02 -22.54
C VAL A 28 4.00 -0.47 -23.02
N LYS A 29 4.81 -1.32 -23.65
CA LYS A 29 6.06 -0.92 -24.28
C LYS A 29 5.90 -0.88 -25.79
N THR A 30 6.45 0.15 -26.43
CA THR A 30 6.45 0.28 -27.89
C THR A 30 7.65 1.11 -28.36
N SER A 31 7.83 1.25 -29.68
CA SER A 31 8.79 2.20 -30.22
C SER A 31 8.25 3.64 -30.15
N ARG A 32 9.16 4.59 -30.06
CA ARG A 32 8.84 6.02 -30.07
C ARG A 32 8.12 6.40 -31.36
N SER A 33 8.64 5.97 -32.49
CA SER A 33 8.06 6.24 -33.82
C SER A 33 6.62 5.74 -33.97
N TYR A 34 6.29 4.55 -33.41
CA TYR A 34 4.93 4.05 -33.41
C TYR A 34 3.99 4.85 -32.54
N PHE A 35 4.45 5.27 -31.39
CA PHE A 35 3.65 6.09 -30.48
C PHE A 35 3.38 7.48 -31.07
N GLU A 36 4.40 8.13 -31.61
CA GLU A 36 4.27 9.44 -32.28
C GLU A 36 3.33 9.36 -33.49
N TYR A 37 3.41 8.27 -34.27
CA TYR A 37 2.49 8.03 -35.38
C TYR A 37 1.04 7.86 -34.89
N LEU A 38 0.81 7.12 -33.82
CA LEU A 38 -0.51 6.98 -33.22
C LEU A 38 -1.06 8.32 -32.72
N GLU A 39 -0.24 9.11 -32.02
CA GLU A 39 -0.62 10.46 -31.55
C GLU A 39 -1.10 11.32 -32.71
N LYS A 40 -0.35 11.35 -33.80
CA LYS A 40 -0.72 12.10 -35.02
C LYS A 40 -2.04 11.61 -35.60
N LEU A 41 -2.27 10.30 -35.70
CA LEU A 41 -3.53 9.74 -36.17
C LEU A 41 -4.72 10.14 -35.29
N LEU A 42 -4.53 10.21 -34.00
CA LEU A 42 -5.57 10.62 -33.05
C LEU A 42 -5.85 12.12 -33.13
N GLU A 43 -4.84 12.96 -33.35
CA GLU A 43 -4.98 14.39 -33.57
C GLU A 43 -5.74 14.65 -34.85
N ASP A 44 -5.32 14.06 -35.98
CA ASP A 44 -5.92 14.25 -37.32
C ASP A 44 -7.39 13.77 -37.35
N SER A 45 -7.75 12.79 -36.53
CA SER A 45 -9.11 12.23 -36.46
C SER A 45 -9.97 12.75 -35.30
N ASN A 46 -9.51 13.77 -34.58
CA ASN A 46 -10.20 14.30 -33.41
C ASN A 46 -10.52 13.22 -32.37
N GLY A 47 -9.56 12.31 -32.13
CA GLY A 47 -9.70 11.21 -31.16
C GLY A 47 -10.68 10.11 -31.59
N LYS A 48 -11.02 10.03 -32.86
CA LYS A 48 -11.82 8.96 -33.48
C LYS A 48 -10.91 8.11 -34.36
N PHE A 49 -10.50 6.96 -33.88
CA PHE A 49 -9.61 6.08 -34.65
C PHE A 49 -10.37 4.87 -35.20
N ILE A 50 -10.52 4.83 -36.51
CA ILE A 50 -11.19 3.74 -37.24
C ILE A 50 -10.22 3.16 -38.28
N VAL A 51 -10.20 1.86 -38.44
CA VAL A 51 -9.36 1.13 -39.36
C VAL A 51 -10.22 0.26 -40.27
N ASN A 52 -9.91 0.26 -41.57
CA ASN A 52 -10.52 -0.60 -42.59
C ASN A 52 -9.52 -1.65 -43.08
N GLU A 53 -10.01 -2.71 -43.74
CA GLU A 53 -9.16 -3.75 -44.33
C GLU A 53 -8.16 -3.22 -45.36
N LYS A 54 -8.51 -2.13 -46.03
CA LYS A 54 -7.67 -1.46 -47.04
C LYS A 54 -6.57 -0.57 -46.47
N ASP A 55 -6.57 -0.31 -45.17
CA ASP A 55 -5.56 0.51 -44.54
C ASP A 55 -4.18 -0.21 -44.49
N SER A 56 -3.11 0.58 -44.49
CA SER A 56 -1.75 0.06 -44.40
C SER A 56 -1.52 -0.81 -43.18
N ILE A 57 -0.58 -1.73 -43.26
CA ILE A 57 -0.20 -2.60 -42.13
C ILE A 57 0.25 -1.78 -40.92
N VAL A 58 0.92 -0.64 -41.17
CA VAL A 58 1.39 0.29 -40.14
C VAL A 58 0.20 0.90 -39.38
N LYS A 59 -0.82 1.38 -40.10
CA LYS A 59 -2.03 1.95 -39.51
C LYS A 59 -2.81 0.91 -38.70
N ARG A 60 -2.93 -0.33 -39.20
CA ARG A 60 -3.56 -1.45 -38.49
C ARG A 60 -2.81 -1.82 -37.21
N ASN A 61 -1.50 -1.80 -37.23
CA ASN A 61 -0.71 -2.05 -36.02
C ASN A 61 -0.81 -0.89 -35.01
N ALA A 62 -0.86 0.37 -35.49
CA ALA A 62 -1.14 1.51 -34.62
C ALA A 62 -2.52 1.41 -33.95
N TYR A 63 -3.52 0.85 -34.63
CA TYR A 63 -4.83 0.58 -34.06
C TYR A 63 -4.78 -0.50 -32.96
N LYS A 64 -4.01 -1.57 -33.14
CA LYS A 64 -3.79 -2.57 -32.08
C LYS A 64 -3.13 -1.95 -30.85
N LEU A 65 -2.13 -1.09 -31.05
CA LEU A 65 -1.52 -0.34 -29.94
C LEU A 65 -2.57 0.53 -29.25
N PHE A 66 -3.39 1.26 -30.01
CA PHE A 66 -4.48 2.07 -29.46
C PHE A 66 -5.45 1.23 -28.61
N GLN A 67 -5.87 0.06 -29.09
CA GLN A 67 -6.74 -0.85 -28.33
C GLN A 67 -6.10 -1.29 -27.00
N GLU A 68 -4.81 -1.65 -27.00
CA GLU A 68 -4.08 -2.00 -25.80
C GLU A 68 -3.98 -0.80 -24.84
N LEU A 69 -3.77 0.40 -25.34
CA LEU A 69 -3.73 1.62 -24.54
C LEU A 69 -5.10 1.98 -23.94
N CYS A 70 -6.19 1.70 -24.66
CA CYS A 70 -7.55 1.79 -24.12
C CYS A 70 -7.78 0.73 -23.03
N ARG A 71 -7.33 -0.51 -23.22
CA ARG A 71 -7.46 -1.60 -22.24
C ARG A 71 -6.78 -1.27 -20.91
N ILE A 72 -5.63 -0.60 -20.95
CA ILE A 72 -4.94 -0.15 -19.72
C ILE A 72 -5.42 1.22 -19.25
N CYS A 73 -6.46 1.79 -19.83
CA CYS A 73 -6.98 3.13 -19.54
C CYS A 73 -5.94 4.26 -19.70
N PHE A 74 -4.97 4.12 -20.62
CA PHE A 74 -4.08 5.21 -21.03
C PHE A 74 -4.84 6.25 -21.87
N TYR A 75 -5.67 5.77 -22.82
CA TYR A 75 -6.71 6.53 -23.48
C TYR A 75 -8.08 6.13 -22.95
N ILE A 76 -8.92 7.12 -22.68
CA ILE A 76 -10.29 6.94 -22.19
C ILE A 76 -11.26 7.78 -23.01
N PRO A 77 -12.55 7.43 -23.07
CA PRO A 77 -13.59 8.30 -23.59
C PRO A 77 -13.59 9.66 -22.86
N LYS A 78 -13.72 10.76 -23.59
CA LYS A 78 -13.67 12.11 -23.02
C LYS A 78 -14.69 12.34 -21.90
N GLU A 79 -15.85 11.74 -22.01
CA GLU A 79 -16.93 11.78 -21.02
C GLU A 79 -16.53 11.14 -19.67
N GLN A 80 -15.57 10.24 -19.68
CA GLN A 80 -15.04 9.59 -18.47
C GLN A 80 -13.92 10.38 -17.77
N LEU A 81 -13.47 11.50 -18.34
CA LEU A 81 -12.33 12.24 -17.81
C LEU A 81 -12.57 12.77 -16.38
N LYS A 82 -13.80 13.14 -16.05
CA LYS A 82 -14.17 13.55 -14.67
C LYS A 82 -14.03 12.38 -13.71
N GLN A 83 -14.59 11.22 -14.04
CA GLN A 83 -14.52 9.99 -13.24
C GLN A 83 -13.11 9.42 -13.13
N ASP A 84 -12.22 9.72 -14.08
CA ASP A 84 -10.83 9.29 -14.05
C ASP A 84 -10.08 9.86 -12.82
N ASN A 85 -10.52 10.98 -12.30
CA ASN A 85 -9.96 11.60 -11.08
C ASN A 85 -10.69 11.17 -9.80
N GLU A 86 -11.81 10.47 -9.90
CA GLU A 86 -12.54 9.94 -8.75
C GLU A 86 -11.88 8.66 -8.25
N PHE A 87 -11.71 8.55 -6.95
CA PHE A 87 -11.15 7.38 -6.28
C PHE A 87 -12.15 6.90 -5.24
N LEU A 88 -12.48 5.61 -5.29
CA LEU A 88 -13.14 4.94 -4.18
C LEU A 88 -12.07 4.57 -3.16
N TYR A 89 -12.31 4.87 -1.90
CA TYR A 89 -11.44 4.40 -0.83
C TYR A 89 -11.51 2.88 -0.76
N GLN A 90 -10.38 2.23 -1.02
CA GLN A 90 -10.27 0.78 -0.91
C GLN A 90 -10.18 0.37 0.55
N ILE A 91 -9.46 1.16 1.35
CA ILE A 91 -9.28 0.85 2.76
C ILE A 91 -9.19 2.13 3.60
N VAL A 92 -9.88 2.13 4.74
CA VAL A 92 -9.69 3.12 5.81
C VAL A 92 -9.19 2.38 7.05
N TYR A 93 -8.04 2.82 7.55
CA TYR A 93 -7.45 2.32 8.79
C TYR A 93 -7.95 3.15 9.97
N LEU A 94 -8.47 2.49 10.99
CA LEU A 94 -8.81 3.10 12.29
C LEU A 94 -7.76 2.63 13.29
N SER A 95 -6.82 3.48 13.62
CA SER A 95 -5.78 3.25 14.62
C SER A 95 -6.37 3.53 16.01
N LEU A 96 -7.04 2.52 16.60
CA LEU A 96 -7.88 2.71 17.80
C LEU A 96 -7.09 3.16 19.03
N THR A 97 -5.80 2.88 19.09
CA THR A 97 -4.95 3.16 20.26
C THR A 97 -3.48 3.13 19.88
N ASP A 98 -2.67 3.89 20.60
CA ASP A 98 -1.20 3.82 20.59
C ASP A 98 -0.66 2.88 21.67
N ARG A 99 -1.54 2.31 22.53
CA ARG A 99 -1.15 1.34 23.54
C ARG A 99 -0.91 -0.03 22.92
N CYS A 100 0.13 -0.71 23.38
CA CYS A 100 0.45 -2.06 22.93
C CYS A 100 1.10 -2.86 24.06
N ASN A 101 0.75 -4.14 24.17
CA ASN A 101 1.36 -5.10 25.10
C ASN A 101 2.70 -5.65 24.59
N LEU A 102 3.19 -5.18 23.43
CA LEU A 102 4.50 -5.46 22.86
C LEU A 102 5.29 -4.16 22.61
N ARG A 103 6.63 -4.32 22.47
CA ARG A 103 7.55 -3.24 22.10
C ARG A 103 8.44 -3.66 20.91
N CYS A 104 7.81 -4.03 19.80
CA CYS A 104 8.49 -4.55 18.61
C CYS A 104 9.50 -3.54 18.02
N LYS A 105 10.67 -4.01 17.60
CA LYS A 105 11.75 -3.17 17.05
C LYS A 105 11.37 -2.46 15.76
N HIS A 106 10.47 -3.03 14.95
CA HIS A 106 10.05 -2.49 13.66
C HIS A 106 8.82 -1.58 13.74
N CYS A 107 8.27 -1.32 14.93
CA CYS A 107 6.96 -0.68 15.07
C CYS A 107 6.94 0.73 14.51
N ILE A 108 6.15 0.96 13.46
CA ILE A 108 6.01 2.26 12.81
C ILE A 108 5.31 3.30 13.71
N ALA A 109 4.34 2.86 14.53
CA ALA A 109 3.61 3.73 15.46
C ALA A 109 4.37 3.97 16.77
N SER A 110 5.54 3.32 16.98
CA SER A 110 6.27 3.37 18.25
C SER A 110 5.41 3.06 19.48
N ALA A 111 4.36 2.22 19.28
CA ALA A 111 3.38 1.89 20.30
C ALA A 111 4.01 1.18 21.50
N CYS A 112 3.49 1.42 22.70
CA CYS A 112 3.89 0.77 23.96
C CYS A 112 2.76 0.82 25.00
N ILE A 113 2.93 0.12 26.12
CA ILE A 113 1.88 0.01 27.13
C ILE A 113 1.64 1.32 27.90
N ASP A 114 2.66 2.19 27.96
CA ASP A 114 2.65 3.43 28.74
C ASP A 114 1.93 4.59 28.03
N LYS A 115 1.48 4.39 26.79
CA LYS A 115 0.66 5.36 26.06
C LYS A 115 -0.76 5.45 26.65
N THR A 116 -1.46 6.54 26.31
CA THR A 116 -2.81 6.83 26.80
C THR A 116 -3.80 6.89 25.64
N ASP A 117 -4.98 6.33 25.82
CA ASP A 117 -6.08 6.50 24.87
C ASP A 117 -6.68 7.91 25.05
N HIS A 118 -6.70 8.71 23.99
CA HIS A 118 -7.21 10.09 24.02
C HIS A 118 -8.69 10.18 23.66
N MET A 119 -9.18 9.30 22.78
CA MET A 119 -10.58 9.22 22.40
C MET A 119 -11.30 8.13 23.21
N ASP A 120 -12.48 8.45 23.71
CA ASP A 120 -13.38 7.51 24.34
C ASP A 120 -14.25 6.77 23.30
N THR A 121 -15.19 5.93 23.76
CA THR A 121 -16.10 5.18 22.91
C THR A 121 -17.01 6.08 22.08
N GLU A 122 -17.49 7.18 22.68
CA GLU A 122 -18.41 8.09 21.98
C GLU A 122 -17.68 8.89 20.89
N ASP A 123 -16.43 9.24 21.10
CA ASP A 123 -15.61 9.88 20.07
C ASP A 123 -15.36 8.93 18.91
N TRP A 124 -15.06 7.66 19.17
CA TRP A 124 -14.94 6.64 18.11
C TRP A 124 -16.24 6.43 17.36
N LYS A 125 -17.40 6.48 18.02
CA LYS A 125 -18.71 6.41 17.34
C LYS A 125 -18.91 7.60 16.39
N LYS A 126 -18.53 8.83 16.81
CA LYS A 126 -18.59 10.03 15.94
C LYS A 126 -17.65 9.86 14.71
N VAL A 127 -16.45 9.40 14.92
CA VAL A 127 -15.46 9.13 13.86
C VAL A 127 -15.99 8.08 12.89
N ILE A 128 -16.46 6.94 13.40
CA ILE A 128 -17.03 5.85 12.57
C ILE A 128 -18.19 6.35 11.73
N THR A 129 -19.12 7.14 12.33
CA THR A 129 -20.27 7.70 11.63
C THR A 129 -19.83 8.52 10.41
N GLN A 130 -18.75 9.28 10.52
CA GLN A 130 -18.22 10.05 9.39
C GLN A 130 -17.49 9.16 8.38
N VAL A 131 -16.67 8.23 8.82
CA VAL A 131 -15.88 7.35 7.94
C VAL A 131 -16.79 6.49 7.05
N VAL A 132 -17.89 5.96 7.58
CA VAL A 132 -18.82 5.12 6.80
C VAL A 132 -19.51 5.88 5.67
N THR A 133 -19.62 7.23 5.75
CA THR A 133 -20.17 8.05 4.66
C THR A 133 -19.32 8.03 3.40
N LEU A 134 -18.02 7.71 3.52
CA LEU A 134 -17.10 7.55 2.38
C LEU A 134 -17.36 6.24 1.62
N ASN A 135 -18.16 5.34 2.19
CA ASN A 135 -18.46 4.02 1.64
C ASN A 135 -17.18 3.28 1.17
N PRO A 136 -16.14 3.15 2.02
CA PRO A 136 -14.93 2.44 1.63
C PRO A 136 -15.24 0.97 1.35
N GLU A 137 -14.38 0.29 0.57
CA GLU A 137 -14.53 -1.16 0.36
C GLU A 137 -14.22 -1.94 1.65
N GLN A 138 -13.26 -1.43 2.46
CA GLN A 138 -12.80 -2.06 3.67
C GLN A 138 -12.50 -1.03 4.77
N ILE A 139 -12.84 -1.37 6.01
CA ILE A 139 -12.36 -0.68 7.22
C ILE A 139 -11.48 -1.66 8.01
N ASN A 140 -10.26 -1.24 8.32
CA ASN A 140 -9.32 -2.04 9.12
C ASN A 140 -9.16 -1.44 10.51
N LEU A 141 -9.50 -2.22 11.54
CA LEU A 141 -9.23 -1.88 12.93
C LEU A 141 -7.79 -2.25 13.26
N THR A 142 -7.02 -1.28 13.73
CA THR A 142 -5.59 -1.41 14.02
C THR A 142 -5.18 -0.45 15.13
N GLY A 143 -3.89 -0.10 15.21
CA GLY A 143 -3.29 0.83 16.15
C GLY A 143 -1.99 0.28 16.70
N GLY A 144 -1.78 0.38 18.02
CA GLY A 144 -0.81 -0.43 18.75
C GLY A 144 -1.31 -1.87 18.79
N GLU A 145 -2.09 -2.21 19.82
CA GLU A 145 -2.87 -3.45 19.87
C GLU A 145 -4.34 -3.10 20.18
N PRO A 146 -5.25 -3.22 19.20
CA PRO A 146 -6.64 -2.80 19.39
C PRO A 146 -7.36 -3.58 20.50
N LEU A 147 -7.00 -4.85 20.72
CA LEU A 147 -7.62 -5.70 21.73
C LEU A 147 -7.24 -5.30 23.18
N ILE A 148 -6.33 -4.36 23.37
CA ILE A 148 -6.01 -3.83 24.71
C ILE A 148 -7.07 -2.86 25.23
N ARG A 149 -7.88 -2.30 24.32
CA ARG A 149 -8.95 -1.38 24.70
C ARG A 149 -10.10 -2.12 25.40
N PRO A 150 -10.53 -1.67 26.57
CA PRO A 150 -11.64 -2.32 27.30
C PRO A 150 -12.97 -2.18 26.55
N ASP A 151 -13.12 -1.13 25.75
CA ASP A 151 -14.31 -0.79 24.96
C ASP A 151 -14.25 -1.31 23.51
N PHE A 152 -13.21 -2.08 23.13
CA PHE A 152 -13.05 -2.63 21.77
C PHE A 152 -14.32 -3.32 21.25
N CYS A 153 -14.95 -4.15 22.07
CA CYS A 153 -16.15 -4.88 21.67
C CYS A 153 -17.34 -3.95 21.37
N GLU A 154 -17.46 -2.83 22.08
CA GLU A 154 -18.51 -1.85 21.85
C GLU A 154 -18.27 -1.08 20.55
N ILE A 155 -17.05 -0.63 20.32
CA ILE A 155 -16.60 0.04 19.10
C ILE A 155 -16.83 -0.87 17.88
N LEU A 156 -16.43 -2.15 17.96
CA LEU A 156 -16.60 -3.12 16.88
C LEU A 156 -18.07 -3.37 16.55
N LYS A 157 -18.91 -3.57 17.55
CA LYS A 157 -20.37 -3.73 17.36
C LYS A 157 -21.00 -2.51 16.71
N TYR A 158 -20.64 -1.31 17.17
CA TYR A 158 -21.11 -0.07 16.57
C TYR A 158 -20.71 0.03 15.09
N LEU A 159 -19.45 -0.28 14.78
CA LEU A 159 -18.97 -0.30 13.40
C LEU A 159 -19.77 -1.31 12.55
N ARG A 160 -19.95 -2.55 13.03
CA ARG A 160 -20.65 -3.60 12.27
C ARG A 160 -22.12 -3.26 12.00
N ILE A 161 -22.81 -2.61 12.93
CA ILE A 161 -24.19 -2.17 12.75
C ILE A 161 -24.30 -1.11 11.64
N ASN A 162 -23.37 -0.16 11.60
CA ASN A 162 -23.43 1.01 10.74
C ASN A 162 -22.70 0.82 9.40
N TYR A 163 -21.89 -0.23 9.25
CA TYR A 163 -21.10 -0.49 8.05
C TYR A 163 -21.31 -1.91 7.51
N LYS A 164 -21.67 -2.02 6.22
CA LYS A 164 -21.97 -3.30 5.56
C LYS A 164 -20.82 -3.82 4.67
N GLY A 165 -19.78 -3.02 4.48
CA GLY A 165 -18.56 -3.46 3.77
C GLY A 165 -17.68 -4.37 4.61
N THR A 166 -16.48 -4.62 4.12
CA THR A 166 -15.51 -5.52 4.76
C THR A 166 -14.87 -4.90 6.00
N ILE A 167 -15.01 -5.53 7.15
CA ILE A 167 -14.30 -5.17 8.39
C ILE A 167 -13.15 -6.15 8.60
N THR A 168 -11.94 -5.62 8.77
CA THR A 168 -10.77 -6.44 9.10
C THR A 168 -10.12 -5.96 10.40
N LEU A 169 -9.43 -6.88 11.07
CA LEU A 169 -8.72 -6.62 12.31
C LEU A 169 -7.24 -6.96 12.13
N SER A 170 -6.36 -6.02 12.49
CA SER A 170 -4.92 -6.26 12.61
C SER A 170 -4.55 -6.38 14.08
N THR A 171 -4.00 -7.53 14.51
CA THR A 171 -3.69 -7.82 15.91
C THR A 171 -2.41 -8.65 16.05
N ASN A 172 -1.78 -8.59 17.22
CA ASN A 172 -0.72 -9.53 17.60
C ASN A 172 -1.27 -10.84 18.19
N ALA A 173 -2.57 -10.97 18.35
CA ALA A 173 -3.31 -12.15 18.81
C ALA A 173 -2.98 -12.64 20.24
N LEU A 174 -2.21 -11.89 21.03
CA LEU A 174 -1.79 -12.33 22.37
C LEU A 174 -2.87 -12.19 23.45
N LEU A 175 -3.88 -11.37 23.21
CA LEU A 175 -4.96 -11.06 24.15
C LEU A 175 -6.27 -11.82 23.85
N LEU A 176 -6.25 -12.72 22.86
CA LEU A 176 -7.44 -13.48 22.49
C LEU A 176 -7.89 -14.42 23.61
N ASP A 177 -9.04 -14.16 24.17
CA ASP A 177 -9.83 -15.06 24.99
C ASP A 177 -11.05 -15.59 24.21
N ASP A 178 -11.87 -16.43 24.81
CA ASP A 178 -13.02 -17.03 24.14
C ASP A 178 -14.09 -15.98 23.79
N LYS A 179 -14.28 -14.97 24.66
CA LYS A 179 -15.23 -13.88 24.44
C LYS A 179 -14.82 -12.99 23.27
N LEU A 180 -13.56 -12.58 23.23
CA LEU A 180 -13.01 -11.78 22.11
C LEU A 180 -13.04 -12.58 20.80
N THR A 181 -12.70 -13.86 20.86
CA THR A 181 -12.71 -14.74 19.68
C THR A 181 -14.11 -14.86 19.06
N GLU A 182 -15.15 -15.07 19.89
CA GLU A 182 -16.53 -15.13 19.40
C GLU A 182 -16.99 -13.78 18.86
N MET A 183 -16.64 -12.67 19.53
CA MET A 183 -16.96 -11.32 19.06
C MET A 183 -16.32 -11.02 17.70
N ILE A 184 -15.07 -11.43 17.50
CA ILE A 184 -14.36 -11.28 16.22
C ILE A 184 -15.04 -12.12 15.14
N LYS A 185 -15.36 -13.39 15.43
CA LYS A 185 -16.04 -14.28 14.48
C LYS A 185 -17.38 -13.71 13.97
N GLU A 186 -18.15 -13.09 14.85
CA GLU A 186 -19.48 -12.54 14.50
C GLU A 186 -19.40 -11.21 13.72
N ASN A 187 -18.36 -10.41 13.93
CA ASN A 187 -18.36 -9.01 13.49
C ASN A 187 -17.21 -8.63 12.56
N VAL A 188 -16.23 -9.51 12.32
CA VAL A 188 -15.04 -9.24 11.50
C VAL A 188 -14.99 -10.20 10.33
N ASP A 189 -14.77 -9.69 9.12
CA ASP A 189 -14.70 -10.48 7.88
C ASP A 189 -13.31 -11.09 7.63
N GLY A 190 -12.28 -10.58 8.31
CA GLY A 190 -10.92 -11.09 8.19
C GLY A 190 -9.98 -10.60 9.28
N VAL A 191 -9.05 -11.47 9.70
CA VAL A 191 -8.06 -11.15 10.72
C VAL A 191 -6.66 -11.26 10.14
N SER A 192 -5.87 -10.20 10.31
CA SER A 192 -4.44 -10.17 9.96
C SER A 192 -3.60 -10.24 11.22
N ILE A 193 -2.91 -11.35 11.41
CA ILE A 193 -2.10 -11.61 12.58
C ILE A 193 -0.64 -11.31 12.28
N SER A 194 -0.02 -10.57 13.17
CA SER A 194 1.37 -10.14 13.04
C SER A 194 2.30 -11.11 13.75
N LEU A 195 3.10 -11.90 13.01
CA LEU A 195 4.09 -12.84 13.54
C LEU A 195 5.53 -12.37 13.34
N ASP A 196 5.84 -11.87 12.11
CA ASP A 196 7.12 -11.31 11.68
C ASP A 196 8.34 -12.24 11.84
N GLY A 197 8.09 -13.54 11.81
CA GLY A 197 9.07 -14.62 11.80
C GLY A 197 8.45 -15.91 11.28
N PHE A 198 9.28 -16.92 11.01
CA PHE A 198 8.85 -18.26 10.62
C PHE A 198 9.15 -19.30 11.74
N ASP A 199 9.91 -18.88 12.75
CA ASP A 199 10.26 -19.63 13.95
C ASP A 199 10.42 -18.69 15.16
N ASP A 200 10.63 -19.27 16.35
CA ASP A 200 10.79 -18.49 17.58
C ASP A 200 11.98 -17.53 17.50
N TYR A 201 13.11 -17.97 16.94
CA TYR A 201 14.30 -17.13 16.83
C TYR A 201 14.07 -15.89 15.97
N SER A 202 13.55 -16.05 14.77
CA SER A 202 13.31 -14.93 13.85
C SER A 202 12.22 -13.98 14.35
N CYS A 203 11.16 -14.52 14.98
CA CYS A 203 10.12 -13.73 15.62
C CYS A 203 10.68 -12.92 16.81
N ALA A 204 11.47 -13.55 17.68
CA ALA A 204 12.06 -12.91 18.86
C ALA A 204 12.94 -11.71 18.49
N LYS A 205 13.70 -11.79 17.39
CA LYS A 205 14.55 -10.68 16.90
C LYS A 205 13.77 -9.42 16.54
N VAL A 206 12.51 -9.56 16.18
CA VAL A 206 11.64 -8.47 15.73
C VAL A 206 10.64 -8.05 16.80
N ARG A 207 10.00 -9.03 17.48
CA ARG A 207 8.87 -8.81 18.40
C ARG A 207 9.19 -9.01 19.87
N GLY A 208 10.26 -9.70 20.19
CA GLY A 208 10.66 -10.07 21.55
C GLY A 208 10.47 -11.55 21.84
N ASP A 209 11.13 -12.02 22.91
CA ASP A 209 11.17 -13.43 23.30
C ASP A 209 9.78 -13.94 23.74
N GLY A 210 9.50 -15.22 23.45
CA GLY A 210 8.27 -15.91 23.84
C GLY A 210 7.00 -15.41 23.13
N VAL A 211 7.12 -14.58 22.10
CA VAL A 211 5.98 -14.07 21.33
C VAL A 211 5.48 -15.12 20.34
N TYR A 212 6.38 -15.88 19.70
CA TYR A 212 6.06 -16.82 18.65
C TYR A 212 4.97 -17.84 19.07
N ASP A 213 5.20 -18.62 20.12
CA ASP A 213 4.28 -19.66 20.56
C ASP A 213 2.90 -19.11 20.98
N ARG A 214 2.90 -17.90 21.56
CA ARG A 214 1.66 -17.23 21.96
C ARG A 214 0.85 -16.80 20.75
N VAL A 215 1.50 -16.28 19.70
CA VAL A 215 0.84 -15.94 18.43
C VAL A 215 0.28 -17.19 17.76
N ILE A 216 1.08 -18.27 17.66
CA ILE A 216 0.61 -19.56 17.12
C ILE A 216 -0.61 -20.09 17.89
N THR A 217 -0.60 -19.97 19.21
CA THR A 217 -1.76 -20.32 20.05
C THR A 217 -2.98 -19.48 19.71
N GLY A 218 -2.81 -18.15 19.52
CA GLY A 218 -3.88 -17.25 19.12
C GLY A 218 -4.45 -17.59 17.73
N VAL A 219 -3.59 -17.92 16.76
CA VAL A 219 -4.00 -18.39 15.42
C VAL A 219 -4.88 -19.64 15.53
N ARG A 220 -4.40 -20.67 16.26
CA ARG A 220 -5.14 -21.92 16.47
C ARG A 220 -6.48 -21.69 17.16
N LYS A 221 -6.56 -20.75 18.11
CA LYS A 221 -7.81 -20.37 18.78
C LYS A 221 -8.82 -19.80 17.78
N LEU A 222 -8.44 -18.85 16.94
CA LEU A 222 -9.32 -18.29 15.90
C LEU A 222 -9.79 -19.36 14.90
N LYS A 223 -8.89 -20.21 14.43
CA LYS A 223 -9.25 -21.29 13.50
C LYS A 223 -10.20 -22.30 14.14
N LYS A 224 -9.96 -22.71 15.40
CA LYS A 224 -10.85 -23.59 16.16
C LYS A 224 -12.26 -23.01 16.36
N ALA A 225 -12.36 -21.70 16.54
CA ALA A 225 -13.63 -21.00 16.64
C ALA A 225 -14.37 -20.87 15.30
N GLY A 226 -13.74 -21.19 14.17
CA GLY A 226 -14.33 -21.14 12.83
C GLY A 226 -14.16 -19.78 12.13
N VAL A 227 -13.16 -18.97 12.53
CA VAL A 227 -12.79 -17.77 11.75
C VAL A 227 -12.07 -18.22 10.49
N GLU A 228 -12.71 -18.07 9.34
CA GLU A 228 -12.23 -18.61 8.05
C GLU A 228 -11.10 -17.77 7.45
N ASN A 229 -11.26 -16.45 7.44
CA ASN A 229 -10.35 -15.54 6.74
C ASN A 229 -9.26 -15.02 7.69
N VAL A 230 -8.29 -15.87 8.01
CA VAL A 230 -7.12 -15.52 8.82
C VAL A 230 -5.88 -15.43 7.93
N SER A 231 -5.14 -14.35 8.04
CA SER A 231 -3.82 -14.19 7.43
C SER A 231 -2.75 -14.00 8.50
N VAL A 232 -1.56 -14.51 8.25
CA VAL A 232 -0.39 -14.29 9.12
C VAL A 232 0.65 -13.51 8.34
N SER A 233 1.21 -12.48 8.95
CA SER A 233 2.20 -11.65 8.28
C SER A 233 3.62 -11.87 8.81
N MET A 234 4.56 -11.92 7.88
CA MET A 234 6.00 -11.92 8.13
C MET A 234 6.64 -10.68 7.51
N LEU A 235 7.47 -10.01 8.29
CA LEU A 235 8.28 -8.89 7.82
C LEU A 235 9.60 -9.41 7.24
N ARG A 236 9.97 -8.93 6.05
CA ARG A 236 11.27 -9.22 5.45
C ARG A 236 12.36 -8.41 6.12
N THR A 237 13.12 -9.07 6.97
CA THR A 237 14.29 -8.55 7.68
C THR A 237 15.52 -9.40 7.33
N LYS A 238 16.68 -9.05 7.85
CA LYS A 238 17.87 -9.92 7.70
C LYS A 238 17.70 -11.30 8.34
N TYR A 239 16.76 -11.45 9.29
CA TYR A 239 16.48 -12.70 10.01
C TYR A 239 15.48 -13.61 9.29
N THR A 240 14.68 -13.04 8.39
CA THR A 240 13.67 -13.76 7.61
C THR A 240 14.00 -13.83 6.12
N TYR A 241 15.10 -13.18 5.71
CA TYR A 241 15.57 -13.18 4.33
C TYR A 241 15.90 -14.60 3.86
N GLY A 242 15.33 -14.98 2.73
CA GLY A 242 15.57 -16.32 2.14
C GLY A 242 14.71 -17.44 2.72
N HIS A 243 13.90 -17.17 3.75
CA HIS A 243 13.05 -18.15 4.43
C HIS A 243 11.55 -18.03 4.08
N ASP A 244 11.25 -17.56 2.89
CA ASP A 244 9.86 -17.45 2.42
C ASP A 244 9.17 -18.82 2.39
N ASN A 245 9.89 -19.89 2.00
CA ASN A 245 9.35 -21.25 1.89
C ASN A 245 9.01 -21.84 3.28
N GLU A 246 9.83 -21.60 4.28
CA GLU A 246 9.58 -22.03 5.67
C GLU A 246 8.33 -21.34 6.21
N PHE A 247 8.19 -20.04 5.91
CA PHE A 247 7.01 -19.29 6.30
C PHE A 247 5.74 -19.78 5.57
N TYR A 248 5.83 -20.10 4.28
CA TYR A 248 4.69 -20.66 3.53
C TYR A 248 4.25 -22.02 4.11
N LYS A 249 5.20 -22.90 4.46
CA LYS A 249 4.89 -24.18 5.12
C LYS A 249 4.21 -23.99 6.46
N LEU A 250 4.71 -23.08 7.31
CA LEU A 250 4.07 -22.73 8.57
C LEU A 250 2.62 -22.27 8.37
N CYS A 251 2.38 -21.41 7.37
CA CYS A 251 1.03 -20.93 7.08
C CYS A 251 0.10 -22.04 6.55
N GLU A 252 0.63 -22.97 5.75
CA GLU A 252 -0.10 -24.16 5.29
C GLU A 252 -0.48 -25.07 6.47
N GLU A 253 0.45 -25.36 7.39
CA GLU A 253 0.20 -26.15 8.60
C GLU A 253 -0.85 -25.52 9.53
N LEU A 254 -0.94 -24.19 9.55
CA LEU A 254 -1.91 -23.44 10.35
C LEU A 254 -3.23 -23.20 9.61
N ASP A 255 -3.35 -23.57 8.34
CA ASP A 255 -4.48 -23.27 7.46
C ASP A 255 -4.81 -21.77 7.42
N VAL A 256 -3.79 -20.93 7.15
CA VAL A 256 -3.90 -19.47 7.08
C VAL A 256 -3.23 -18.90 5.84
N LYS A 257 -3.63 -17.70 5.42
CA LYS A 257 -3.03 -17.02 4.26
C LYS A 257 -1.71 -16.35 4.64
N PRO A 258 -0.60 -16.62 3.93
CA PRO A 258 0.66 -15.93 4.14
C PRO A 258 0.62 -14.50 3.59
N LEU A 259 1.16 -13.55 4.35
CA LEU A 259 1.36 -12.17 3.91
C LEU A 259 2.79 -11.73 4.20
N ILE A 260 3.64 -11.65 3.19
CA ILE A 260 5.02 -11.19 3.36
C ILE A 260 5.10 -9.69 3.05
N ARG A 261 5.59 -8.90 4.01
CA ARG A 261 5.71 -7.45 3.92
C ARG A 261 7.18 -7.01 3.89
N ARG A 262 7.44 -5.91 3.18
CA ARG A 262 8.76 -5.29 3.21
C ARG A 262 8.97 -4.52 4.50
N PHE A 263 10.18 -4.55 5.04
CA PHE A 263 10.58 -3.65 6.10
C PHE A 263 10.71 -2.23 5.55
N ALA A 264 10.08 -1.28 6.23
CA ALA A 264 10.24 0.15 5.96
C ALA A 264 10.72 0.81 7.27
N PRO A 265 11.92 1.40 7.30
CA PRO A 265 12.44 2.07 8.49
C PRO A 265 11.59 3.32 8.79
N SER A 266 10.80 3.24 9.85
CA SER A 266 9.93 4.30 10.33
C SER A 266 9.57 4.04 11.80
N GLY A 267 9.38 5.08 12.59
CA GLY A 267 9.20 4.97 14.04
C GLY A 267 10.37 4.21 14.69
N ARG A 268 10.09 3.25 15.59
CA ARG A 268 11.19 2.41 16.15
C ARG A 268 11.95 1.61 15.10
N GLY A 269 11.36 1.35 13.95
CA GLY A 269 12.05 0.70 12.84
C GLY A 269 13.21 1.52 12.29
N GLU A 270 13.17 2.84 12.38
CA GLU A 270 14.27 3.73 12.01
C GLU A 270 15.46 3.59 12.97
N GLU A 271 15.19 3.56 14.28
CA GLU A 271 16.21 3.35 15.31
C GLU A 271 16.91 1.98 15.20
N ASN A 272 16.21 0.97 14.67
CA ASN A 272 16.68 -0.41 14.54
C ASN A 272 16.98 -0.82 13.09
N GLN A 273 17.11 0.13 12.16
CA GLN A 273 17.23 -0.19 10.74
C GLN A 273 18.47 -1.01 10.40
N GLU A 274 19.63 -0.74 11.01
CA GLU A 274 20.87 -1.51 10.79
C GLU A 274 20.72 -2.97 11.20
N GLU A 275 19.95 -3.22 12.25
CA GLU A 275 19.68 -4.57 12.73
C GLU A 275 18.64 -5.31 11.88
N LEU A 276 17.67 -4.59 11.28
CA LEU A 276 16.53 -5.21 10.65
C LEU A 276 16.58 -5.21 9.11
N LEU A 277 17.30 -4.30 8.47
CA LEU A 277 17.37 -4.23 7.01
C LEU A 277 17.85 -5.55 6.39
N PRO A 278 17.11 -6.12 5.43
CA PRO A 278 17.58 -7.29 4.69
C PRO A 278 18.78 -6.93 3.81
N PRO A 279 19.58 -7.94 3.36
CA PRO A 279 20.64 -7.71 2.39
C PRO A 279 20.12 -6.98 1.14
N MET A 280 20.91 -6.02 0.64
CA MET A 280 20.50 -5.17 -0.49
C MET A 280 20.22 -5.95 -1.79
N GLU A 281 20.84 -7.09 -1.99
CA GLU A 281 20.60 -8.00 -3.13
C GLU A 281 19.15 -8.44 -3.25
N TYR A 282 18.42 -8.48 -2.14
CA TYR A 282 17.02 -8.86 -2.10
C TYR A 282 16.09 -7.77 -2.66
N ILE A 283 16.41 -6.50 -2.46
CA ILE A 283 15.57 -5.38 -2.89
C ILE A 283 15.43 -5.37 -4.43
N SER A 284 16.38 -5.98 -5.14
CA SER A 284 16.45 -6.01 -6.61
C SER A 284 15.70 -7.17 -7.30
N LYS A 285 15.23 -8.18 -6.56
CA LYS A 285 14.56 -9.36 -7.16
C LYS A 285 13.05 -9.20 -7.31
N LEU A 286 12.59 -8.14 -7.99
CA LEU A 286 11.21 -8.08 -8.47
C LEU A 286 11.07 -8.99 -9.69
N GLU A 287 10.21 -9.99 -9.60
CA GLU A 287 9.88 -10.80 -10.76
C GLU A 287 9.19 -9.95 -11.82
N LYS A 288 9.51 -10.20 -13.10
CA LYS A 288 8.98 -9.46 -14.25
C LYS A 288 7.44 -9.42 -14.28
N GLN A 289 6.78 -10.44 -13.76
CA GLN A 289 5.31 -10.54 -13.68
C GLN A 289 4.69 -9.63 -12.61
N GLN A 290 5.45 -9.15 -11.63
CA GLN A 290 4.99 -8.28 -10.55
C GLN A 290 5.30 -6.80 -10.79
N LEU A 291 5.94 -6.48 -11.93
CA LEU A 291 6.30 -5.11 -12.24
C LEU A 291 5.04 -4.28 -12.54
N ARG A 292 4.85 -3.21 -11.79
CA ARG A 292 3.75 -2.25 -11.98
C ARG A 292 4.27 -0.83 -11.83
N CYS A 293 3.73 0.10 -12.59
CA CYS A 293 4.06 1.50 -12.39
C CYS A 293 3.35 2.05 -11.14
N ALA A 294 3.93 3.08 -10.54
CA ALA A 294 3.59 3.67 -9.24
C ALA A 294 2.12 3.51 -8.80
N LEU A 295 1.85 2.53 -7.92
CA LEU A 295 0.51 2.24 -7.41
C LEU A 295 0.16 2.98 -6.12
N CYS A 296 1.16 3.60 -5.47
CA CYS A 296 0.96 4.31 -4.21
C CYS A 296 0.05 5.52 -4.42
N GLN A 297 -1.12 5.49 -3.81
CA GLN A 297 -2.14 6.53 -3.93
C GLN A 297 -2.72 6.88 -2.55
N PRO A 298 -1.87 7.38 -1.63
CA PRO A 298 -2.32 7.83 -0.32
C PRO A 298 -3.33 8.95 -0.46
N GLY A 299 -4.33 8.98 0.41
CA GLY A 299 -5.42 9.96 0.37
C GLY A 299 -6.42 9.79 -0.77
N LYS A 300 -6.21 8.83 -1.68
CA LYS A 300 -7.13 8.50 -2.78
C LYS A 300 -7.73 7.11 -2.65
N LYS A 301 -6.90 6.12 -2.31
CA LYS A 301 -7.31 4.73 -2.12
C LYS A 301 -7.32 4.30 -0.66
N GLU A 302 -6.59 5.00 0.17
CA GLU A 302 -6.48 4.71 1.59
C GLU A 302 -6.48 5.99 2.42
N LEU A 303 -6.97 5.88 3.65
CA LEU A 303 -6.87 6.87 4.70
C LEU A 303 -6.45 6.19 5.99
N ASN A 304 -5.82 6.94 6.89
CA ASN A 304 -5.59 6.53 8.27
C ASN A 304 -6.19 7.56 9.22
N ILE A 305 -6.98 7.08 10.16
CA ILE A 305 -7.48 7.87 11.28
C ILE A 305 -6.70 7.44 12.51
N SER A 306 -5.98 8.38 13.12
CA SER A 306 -5.16 8.11 14.30
C SER A 306 -5.99 7.92 15.56
N GLU A 307 -5.36 7.51 16.63
CA GLU A 307 -5.94 7.35 17.97
C GLU A 307 -6.45 8.68 18.59
N ASN A 308 -6.11 9.80 17.98
CA ASN A 308 -6.58 11.15 18.37
C ASN A 308 -7.69 11.68 17.44
N GLY A 309 -8.12 10.92 16.42
CA GLY A 309 -9.06 11.39 15.41
C GLY A 309 -8.43 12.17 14.25
N ASP A 310 -7.10 12.26 14.20
CA ASP A 310 -6.38 12.93 13.14
C ASP A 310 -6.40 12.11 11.86
N VAL A 311 -6.62 12.79 10.73
CA VAL A 311 -6.72 12.18 9.41
C VAL A 311 -5.40 12.34 8.66
N TYR A 312 -4.92 11.23 8.11
CA TYR A 312 -3.72 11.16 7.26
C TYR A 312 -4.01 10.38 5.98
N PRO A 313 -3.28 10.67 4.89
CA PRO A 313 -3.47 9.98 3.62
C PRO A 313 -3.17 8.47 3.66
N CYS A 314 -2.35 7.99 4.61
CA CYS A 314 -2.05 6.57 4.85
C CYS A 314 -1.39 6.35 6.21
N SER A 315 -1.34 5.09 6.68
CA SER A 315 -0.72 4.75 7.97
C SER A 315 0.77 5.11 8.09
N PRO A 316 1.65 4.89 7.08
CA PRO A 316 3.04 5.33 7.18
C PRO A 316 3.21 6.85 7.30
N LEU A 317 2.36 7.66 6.67
CA LEU A 317 2.42 9.11 6.78
C LEU A 317 1.87 9.60 8.14
N SER A 318 0.91 8.88 8.73
CA SER A 318 0.44 9.12 10.09
C SER A 318 1.58 8.96 11.10
N SER A 319 2.33 7.85 11.03
CA SER A 319 3.43 7.58 11.96
C SER A 319 4.56 8.60 11.90
N MET A 320 4.72 9.31 10.79
CA MET A 320 5.69 10.40 10.61
C MET A 320 5.10 11.78 10.92
N ASN A 321 3.83 11.86 11.30
CA ASN A 321 3.08 13.11 11.44
C ASN A 321 3.22 14.02 10.20
N THR A 322 3.16 13.40 9.01
CA THR A 322 3.37 14.08 7.72
C THR A 322 2.07 14.11 6.92
N LEU A 323 1.75 15.25 6.33
CA LEU A 323 0.51 15.46 5.57
C LEU A 323 -0.76 15.34 6.42
N PHE A 324 -0.74 15.90 7.60
CA PHE A 324 -1.94 16.06 8.44
C PHE A 324 -3.04 16.78 7.66
N MET A 325 -4.22 16.16 7.58
CA MET A 325 -5.36 16.71 6.85
C MET A 325 -6.32 17.50 7.74
N GLY A 326 -6.37 17.19 9.03
CA GLY A 326 -7.24 17.75 10.05
C GLY A 326 -7.75 16.67 11.01
N ASN A 327 -8.60 17.06 11.97
CA ASN A 327 -9.14 16.17 13.01
C ASN A 327 -10.64 15.98 12.85
N LEU A 328 -11.15 14.74 12.93
CA LEU A 328 -12.57 14.38 12.72
C LEU A 328 -13.49 14.79 13.88
N LEU A 329 -12.92 15.11 15.04
CA LEU A 329 -13.72 15.65 16.14
C LEU A 329 -14.01 17.17 15.96
N GLU A 330 -13.25 17.82 15.06
CA GLU A 330 -13.33 19.27 14.81
C GLU A 330 -13.96 19.58 13.44
N VAL A 331 -13.59 18.82 12.40
CA VAL A 331 -13.97 19.12 11.01
C VAL A 331 -14.52 17.88 10.31
N PRO A 332 -15.65 18.00 9.57
CA PRO A 332 -16.22 16.87 8.84
C PRO A 332 -15.25 16.27 7.82
N ILE A 333 -15.27 14.93 7.68
CA ILE A 333 -14.39 14.19 6.77
C ILE A 333 -14.53 14.65 5.31
N ALA A 334 -15.75 14.97 4.88
CA ALA A 334 -16.02 15.45 3.53
C ALA A 334 -15.27 16.74 3.19
N GLU A 335 -15.11 17.62 4.18
CA GLU A 335 -14.34 18.85 4.04
C GLU A 335 -12.82 18.57 4.02
N LEU A 336 -12.36 17.70 4.92
CA LEU A 336 -10.94 17.37 5.03
C LEU A 336 -10.36 16.75 3.75
N ILE A 337 -11.10 15.82 3.13
CA ILE A 337 -10.64 15.13 1.91
C ILE A 337 -10.59 16.07 0.69
N GLU A 338 -11.33 17.17 0.70
CA GLU A 338 -11.35 18.13 -0.41
C GLU A 338 -10.30 19.25 -0.30
N LYS A 339 -9.69 19.43 0.87
CA LYS A 339 -8.66 20.47 1.08
C LYS A 339 -7.51 20.33 0.07
N PRO A 340 -7.14 21.39 -0.66
CA PRO A 340 -6.09 21.34 -1.68
C PRO A 340 -4.68 21.26 -1.08
N GLU A 341 -4.47 21.71 0.15
CA GLU A 341 -3.17 21.87 0.76
C GLU A 341 -2.43 20.54 0.87
N TRP A 342 -3.02 19.53 1.48
CA TRP A 342 -2.41 18.21 1.62
C TRP A 342 -2.23 17.51 0.24
N LYS A 343 -3.14 17.76 -0.72
CA LYS A 343 -3.03 17.22 -2.09
C LYS A 343 -1.81 17.78 -2.80
N GLN A 344 -1.54 19.08 -2.66
CA GLN A 344 -0.37 19.74 -3.24
C GLN A 344 0.94 19.27 -2.60
N GLU A 345 0.97 19.15 -1.27
CA GLU A 345 2.15 18.64 -0.57
C GLU A 345 2.42 17.17 -0.92
N LEU A 346 1.37 16.34 -0.99
CA LEU A 346 1.50 14.95 -1.43
C LEU A 346 2.09 14.83 -2.83
N GLU A 347 1.69 15.72 -3.75
CA GLU A 347 2.20 15.68 -5.14
C GLU A 347 3.70 15.99 -5.21
N LYS A 348 4.24 16.82 -4.30
CA LYS A 348 5.68 17.09 -4.20
C LYS A 348 6.50 15.86 -3.81
N LEU A 349 5.88 14.90 -3.10
CA LEU A 349 6.52 13.66 -2.66
C LEU A 349 6.57 12.58 -3.76
N ARG A 350 5.99 12.82 -4.92
CA ARG A 350 6.01 11.87 -6.04
C ARG A 350 7.41 11.71 -6.62
N PRO A 351 7.82 10.50 -7.04
CA PRO A 351 9.16 10.26 -7.59
C PRO A 351 9.53 11.20 -8.74
N TRP A 352 8.58 11.43 -9.65
CA TRP A 352 8.77 12.31 -10.80
C TRP A 352 8.83 13.81 -10.44
N LYS A 353 8.61 14.17 -9.18
CA LYS A 353 8.77 15.52 -8.63
C LYS A 353 10.06 15.70 -7.82
N LEU A 354 10.65 14.60 -7.36
CA LEU A 354 11.88 14.63 -6.59
C LEU A 354 13.06 15.01 -7.49
N GLU A 355 13.86 15.98 -7.07
CA GLU A 355 14.97 16.54 -7.88
C GLU A 355 15.93 15.46 -8.41
N LYS A 356 16.25 14.45 -7.60
CA LYS A 356 17.14 13.35 -7.99
C LYS A 356 16.50 12.31 -8.91
N CYS A 357 15.16 12.30 -9.01
CA CYS A 357 14.42 11.23 -9.69
C CYS A 357 13.59 11.73 -10.88
N LYS A 358 13.37 13.04 -11.02
CA LYS A 358 12.50 13.62 -12.06
C LYS A 358 12.88 13.21 -13.47
N ASP A 359 14.19 13.16 -13.76
CA ASP A 359 14.73 12.82 -15.07
C ASP A 359 15.16 11.34 -15.20
N CYS A 360 14.81 10.51 -14.22
CA CYS A 360 15.16 9.10 -14.23
C CYS A 360 14.16 8.30 -15.09
N ASP A 361 14.68 7.57 -16.08
CA ASP A 361 13.91 6.79 -17.05
C ASP A 361 13.22 5.52 -16.48
N VAL A 362 13.35 5.27 -15.17
CA VAL A 362 12.66 4.19 -14.45
C VAL A 362 11.86 4.69 -13.24
N ASN A 363 11.72 5.99 -13.05
CA ASN A 363 11.17 6.59 -11.82
C ASN A 363 9.74 6.14 -11.50
N LEU A 364 8.91 5.80 -12.49
CA LEU A 364 7.55 5.29 -12.30
C LEU A 364 7.51 3.86 -11.73
N PHE A 365 8.63 3.14 -11.78
CA PHE A 365 8.74 1.74 -11.34
C PHE A 365 9.66 1.54 -10.14
N CYS A 366 10.42 2.57 -9.77
CA CYS A 366 11.49 2.46 -8.79
C CYS A 366 10.99 2.08 -7.39
N HIS A 367 9.79 2.51 -7.02
CA HIS A 367 9.21 2.22 -5.69
C HIS A 367 7.69 2.25 -5.72
N SER A 368 7.10 1.53 -4.79
CA SER A 368 5.65 1.49 -4.60
C SER A 368 5.15 2.37 -3.44
N CYS A 369 6.04 2.79 -2.53
CA CYS A 369 5.67 3.55 -1.33
C CYS A 369 6.47 4.85 -1.23
N ILE A 370 5.76 5.97 -1.10
CA ILE A 370 6.34 7.32 -0.94
C ILE A 370 7.17 7.41 0.35
N ASN A 371 6.65 6.86 1.44
CA ASN A 371 7.32 6.87 2.74
C ASN A 371 8.68 6.18 2.71
N PHE A 372 8.79 5.05 1.99
CA PHE A 372 10.04 4.30 1.89
C PHE A 372 11.16 5.14 1.26
N ILE A 373 10.86 5.89 0.21
CA ILE A 373 11.84 6.78 -0.44
C ILE A 373 12.20 7.95 0.46
N HIS A 374 11.23 8.51 1.18
CA HIS A 374 11.47 9.60 2.12
C HIS A 374 12.41 9.17 3.26
N GLY A 375 12.13 8.05 3.90
CA GLY A 375 12.98 7.50 4.96
C GLY A 375 14.41 7.22 4.50
N MET A 376 14.59 6.78 3.24
CA MET A 376 15.93 6.52 2.69
C MET A 376 16.67 7.80 2.25
N GLN A 377 15.97 8.90 1.97
CA GLN A 377 16.62 10.16 1.59
C GLN A 377 17.38 10.82 2.75
N SER A 378 17.04 10.49 3.99
CA SER A 378 17.76 10.97 5.18
C SER A 378 19.18 10.39 5.25
N ASP A 379 19.39 9.15 4.75
CA ASP A 379 20.73 8.55 4.62
C ASP A 379 21.17 8.54 3.14
N ARG A 380 22.07 9.46 2.79
CA ARG A 380 22.55 9.64 1.42
C ARG A 380 23.24 8.41 0.84
N GLU A 381 23.98 7.65 1.64
CA GLU A 381 24.70 6.46 1.19
C GLU A 381 23.76 5.27 0.98
N VAL A 382 22.81 5.06 1.90
CA VAL A 382 21.77 4.02 1.75
C VAL A 382 20.91 4.32 0.53
N PHE A 383 20.47 5.57 0.37
CA PHE A 383 19.70 5.98 -0.81
C PHE A 383 20.47 5.76 -2.11
N LYS A 384 21.76 6.12 -2.16
CA LYS A 384 22.60 5.96 -3.35
C LYS A 384 22.74 4.49 -3.74
N ARG A 385 23.07 3.61 -2.81
CA ARG A 385 23.20 2.16 -3.06
C ARG A 385 21.87 1.55 -3.54
N TYR A 386 20.78 1.89 -2.86
CA TYR A 386 19.45 1.44 -3.28
C TYR A 386 19.11 1.92 -4.69
N CYS A 387 19.32 3.20 -4.97
CA CYS A 387 19.06 3.79 -6.28
C CYS A 387 19.86 3.09 -7.40
N GLU A 388 21.16 2.89 -7.21
CA GLU A 388 22.02 2.25 -8.21
C GLU A 388 21.58 0.81 -8.53
N GLN A 389 21.25 0.03 -7.51
CA GLN A 389 20.80 -1.35 -7.69
C GLN A 389 19.43 -1.45 -8.33
N GLN A 390 18.45 -0.69 -7.82
CA GLN A 390 17.11 -0.68 -8.37
C GLN A 390 17.07 -0.18 -9.81
N LYS A 391 17.83 0.88 -10.10
CA LYS A 391 17.91 1.43 -11.45
C LYS A 391 18.43 0.39 -12.44
N LYS A 392 19.57 -0.26 -12.17
CA LYS A 392 20.14 -1.31 -13.04
C LYS A 392 19.15 -2.45 -13.29
N HIS A 393 18.47 -2.92 -12.22
CA HIS A 393 17.50 -3.99 -12.34
C HIS A 393 16.27 -3.58 -13.19
N LEU A 394 15.72 -2.40 -12.94
CA LEU A 394 14.58 -1.87 -13.69
C LEU A 394 14.95 -1.54 -15.15
N GLU A 395 16.14 -1.02 -15.41
CA GLU A 395 16.63 -0.78 -16.77
C GLU A 395 16.76 -2.08 -17.56
N LYS A 396 17.26 -3.16 -16.94
CA LYS A 396 17.30 -4.50 -17.55
C LYS A 396 15.88 -4.96 -17.93
N ILE A 397 14.90 -4.82 -17.03
CA ILE A 397 13.51 -5.27 -17.26
C ILE A 397 12.78 -4.37 -18.25
N LEU A 398 12.88 -3.05 -18.08
CA LEU A 398 12.10 -2.09 -18.88
C LEU A 398 12.71 -1.84 -20.25
N TRP A 399 14.04 -1.71 -20.31
CA TRP A 399 14.75 -1.26 -21.50
C TRP A 399 15.62 -2.33 -22.14
N GLY A 400 15.81 -3.48 -21.48
CA GLY A 400 16.67 -4.57 -21.97
C GLY A 400 18.15 -4.23 -21.94
N VAL A 401 18.57 -3.34 -21.02
CA VAL A 401 19.99 -3.00 -20.83
C VAL A 401 20.66 -4.11 -20.06
N ASP A 402 21.78 -4.62 -20.60
CA ASP A 402 22.59 -5.65 -19.95
C ASP A 402 23.87 -5.00 -19.40
N TYR A 403 24.06 -5.09 -18.09
CA TYR A 403 25.24 -4.55 -17.38
C TYR A 403 26.32 -5.59 -17.09
N GLU A 404 26.08 -6.86 -17.50
CA GLU A 404 26.99 -7.99 -17.28
C GLU A 404 27.96 -8.22 -18.47
N LYS A 405 28.08 -7.24 -19.40
CA LYS A 405 29.01 -7.28 -20.53
C LYS A 405 30.23 -6.43 -20.28
#